data_1a9864587ff506e3027db6b1b2c49d25
#
_entry.id   1a9864587ff506e3027db6b1b2c49d25
#
_cell.length_a   1.000
_cell.length_b   1.000
_cell.length_c   1.000
_cell.angle_alpha   90.00
_cell.angle_beta   90.00
_cell.angle_gamma   90.00
#
_symmetry.space_group_name_H-M   'P 1'
#
loop_
_entity.id
_entity.type
_entity.pdbx_description
1 polymer ?
#
loop_
_entity_poly.entity_id
_entity_poly.type
_entity_poly.pdbx_seq_one_letter_code
_entity_poly.pdbx_strand_id
1 'polypeptide(L)'
;MPNWNPQQLKAIQTKDKNIMVSASAGSGKTTVLIARLMDLVVKDRVPIDAILAMTFTEAAASEMKKRLAASLQKAYEETKDPEERAYITRQLTSIQTAHISTIHSFCLSILQEYYYMICLLYTSRRRKL
;
A
#
# COMPACT_ATOMS: atom_id res chain seq x y z
N MET A 1 -15.60 -7.62 -14.84
CA MET A 1 -14.13 -7.47 -14.68
C MET A 1 -13.66 -6.34 -15.58
N PRO A 2 -12.77 -5.46 -15.11
CA PRO A 2 -12.20 -4.44 -15.98
C PRO A 2 -11.42 -5.12 -17.11
N ASN A 3 -11.58 -4.60 -18.32
CA ASN A 3 -10.90 -5.13 -19.49
C ASN A 3 -9.48 -4.56 -19.53
N TRP A 4 -8.51 -5.29 -18.96
CA TRP A 4 -7.11 -4.89 -18.93
C TRP A 4 -6.45 -5.09 -20.29
N ASN A 5 -5.71 -4.10 -20.75
CA ASN A 5 -4.85 -4.30 -21.92
C ASN A 5 -3.64 -5.18 -21.55
N PRO A 6 -2.93 -5.80 -22.51
CA PRO A 6 -1.81 -6.71 -22.23
C PRO A 6 -0.68 -6.07 -21.41
N GLN A 7 -0.41 -4.78 -21.59
CA GLN A 7 0.62 -4.05 -20.86
C GLN A 7 0.21 -3.80 -19.39
N GLN A 8 -1.05 -3.45 -19.16
CA GLN A 8 -1.62 -3.29 -17.83
C GLN A 8 -1.61 -4.62 -17.07
N LEU A 9 -2.01 -5.70 -17.74
CA LEU A 9 -2.01 -7.05 -17.15
C LEU A 9 -0.59 -7.46 -16.76
N LYS A 10 0.39 -7.20 -17.62
CA LYS A 10 1.80 -7.46 -17.33
C LYS A 10 2.28 -6.66 -16.11
N ALA A 11 1.91 -5.38 -15.98
CA ALA A 11 2.24 -4.56 -14.83
C ALA A 11 1.62 -5.08 -13.53
N ILE A 12 0.40 -5.64 -13.57
CA ILE A 12 -0.28 -6.22 -12.41
C ILE A 12 0.38 -7.53 -11.99
N GLN A 13 0.70 -8.40 -12.92
CA GLN A 13 1.11 -9.79 -12.66
C GLN A 13 2.62 -10.00 -12.49
N THR A 14 3.46 -9.06 -12.96
CA THR A 14 4.92 -9.19 -12.82
C THR A 14 5.33 -9.10 -11.36
N LYS A 15 5.96 -10.16 -10.83
CA LYS A 15 6.46 -10.29 -9.45
C LYS A 15 7.97 -10.50 -9.46
N ASP A 16 8.59 -10.35 -8.29
CA ASP A 16 10.03 -10.60 -8.08
C ASP A 16 10.99 -9.76 -8.96
N LYS A 17 10.49 -8.65 -9.50
CA LYS A 17 11.27 -7.71 -10.31
C LYS A 17 10.87 -6.27 -10.02
N ASN A 18 11.84 -5.39 -10.12
CA ASN A 18 11.56 -3.96 -10.17
C ASN A 18 10.90 -3.63 -11.51
N ILE A 19 9.76 -2.98 -11.47
CA ILE A 19 9.05 -2.55 -12.67
C ILE A 19 8.86 -1.03 -12.65
N MET A 20 9.03 -0.41 -13.80
CA MET A 20 8.69 0.98 -14.05
C MET A 20 7.51 1.03 -15.01
N VAL A 21 6.46 1.73 -14.64
CA VAL A 21 5.29 1.95 -15.48
C VAL A 21 5.26 3.41 -15.87
N SER A 22 5.50 3.69 -17.16
CA SER A 22 5.36 5.01 -17.74
C SER A 22 4.09 5.08 -18.57
N ALA A 23 3.27 6.07 -18.31
CA ALA A 23 2.02 6.29 -19.03
C ALA A 23 1.58 7.74 -18.89
N SER A 24 0.83 8.24 -19.88
CA SER A 24 0.25 9.58 -19.85
C SER A 24 -0.82 9.76 -18.77
N ALA A 25 -1.11 11.00 -18.42
CA ALA A 25 -2.22 11.31 -17.49
C ALA A 25 -3.55 10.73 -18.02
N GLY A 26 -4.40 10.20 -17.12
CA GLY A 26 -5.68 9.59 -17.49
C GLY A 26 -5.59 8.17 -18.07
N SER A 27 -4.42 7.58 -18.15
CA SER A 27 -4.20 6.21 -18.69
C SER A 27 -4.55 5.07 -17.71
N GLY A 28 -5.08 5.39 -16.52
CA GLY A 28 -5.47 4.39 -15.52
C GLY A 28 -4.32 3.88 -14.65
N LYS A 29 -3.19 4.61 -14.53
CA LYS A 29 -2.04 4.20 -13.68
C LYS A 29 -2.43 3.87 -12.25
N THR A 30 -3.25 4.70 -11.62
CA THR A 30 -3.73 4.47 -10.25
C THR A 30 -4.60 3.21 -10.17
N THR A 31 -5.44 2.97 -11.17
CA THR A 31 -6.28 1.79 -11.24
C THR A 31 -5.45 0.50 -11.38
N VAL A 32 -4.40 0.54 -12.21
CA VAL A 32 -3.44 -0.56 -12.35
C VAL A 32 -2.69 -0.81 -11.04
N LEU A 33 -2.30 0.25 -10.32
CA LEU A 33 -1.63 0.12 -9.03
C LEU A 33 -2.55 -0.53 -7.99
N ILE A 34 -3.81 -0.09 -7.90
CA ILE A 34 -4.80 -0.71 -7.00
C ILE A 34 -5.02 -2.18 -7.35
N ALA A 35 -5.14 -2.52 -8.65
CA ALA A 35 -5.29 -3.91 -9.08
C ALA A 35 -4.06 -4.76 -8.70
N ARG A 36 -2.85 -4.21 -8.83
CA ARG A 36 -1.62 -4.87 -8.38
C ARG A 36 -1.59 -5.09 -6.87
N LEU A 37 -1.98 -4.09 -6.08
CA LEU A 37 -2.08 -4.22 -4.63
C LEU A 37 -3.09 -5.30 -4.24
N MET A 38 -4.24 -5.34 -4.90
CA MET A 38 -5.25 -6.38 -4.70
C MET A 38 -4.71 -7.78 -5.03
N ASP A 39 -3.96 -7.89 -6.13
CA ASP A 39 -3.34 -9.17 -6.52
C ASP A 39 -2.34 -9.66 -5.45
N LEU A 40 -1.51 -8.76 -4.92
CA LEU A 40 -0.57 -9.07 -3.84
C LEU A 40 -1.29 -9.46 -2.55
N VAL A 41 -2.30 -8.70 -2.15
CA VAL A 41 -2.99 -8.93 -0.87
C VAL A 41 -3.88 -10.17 -0.92
N VAL A 42 -4.68 -10.33 -1.97
CA VAL A 42 -5.69 -11.41 -2.03
C VAL A 42 -5.09 -12.71 -2.54
N LYS A 43 -4.32 -12.69 -3.64
CA LYS A 43 -3.77 -13.91 -4.23
C LYS A 43 -2.48 -14.37 -3.55
N ASP A 44 -1.54 -13.45 -3.35
CA ASP A 44 -0.23 -13.80 -2.77
C ASP A 44 -0.25 -13.80 -1.24
N ARG A 45 -1.36 -13.39 -0.63
CA ARG A 45 -1.53 -13.34 0.82
C ARG A 45 -0.49 -12.44 1.53
N VAL A 46 0.00 -11.42 0.84
CA VAL A 46 0.88 -10.42 1.43
C VAL A 46 0.05 -9.50 2.33
N PRO A 47 0.33 -9.42 3.64
CA PRO A 47 -0.41 -8.54 4.53
C PRO A 47 -0.27 -7.08 4.09
N ILE A 48 -1.36 -6.30 4.20
CA ILE A 48 -1.37 -4.92 3.73
C ILE A 48 -0.41 -4.01 4.51
N ASP A 49 -0.14 -4.32 5.76
CA ASP A 49 0.82 -3.64 6.63
C ASP A 49 2.30 -3.95 6.26
N ALA A 50 2.54 -5.00 5.48
CA ALA A 50 3.86 -5.29 4.90
C ALA A 50 4.11 -4.54 3.58
N ILE A 51 3.15 -3.75 3.09
CA ILE A 51 3.24 -3.01 1.83
C ILE A 51 3.43 -1.53 2.13
N LEU A 52 4.45 -0.93 1.48
CA LEU A 52 4.67 0.51 1.49
C LEU A 52 4.27 1.10 0.13
N ALA A 53 3.27 1.96 0.13
CA ALA A 53 2.85 2.72 -1.04
C ALA A 53 2.99 4.22 -0.78
N MET A 54 3.76 4.89 -1.61
CA MET A 54 4.02 6.33 -1.46
C MET A 54 3.35 7.14 -2.56
N THR A 55 2.82 8.30 -2.17
CA THR A 55 2.21 9.27 -3.07
C THR A 55 2.84 10.65 -2.88
N PHE A 56 2.54 11.60 -3.79
CA PHE A 56 3.01 12.97 -3.66
C PHE A 56 2.15 13.83 -2.74
N THR A 57 0.85 13.54 -2.63
CA THR A 57 -0.10 14.33 -1.87
C THR A 57 -0.89 13.49 -0.88
N GLU A 58 -1.29 14.09 0.23
CA GLU A 58 -2.14 13.43 1.23
C GLU A 58 -3.52 13.07 0.64
N ALA A 59 -4.04 13.91 -0.25
CA ALA A 59 -5.29 13.62 -0.96
C ALA A 59 -5.17 12.34 -1.80
N ALA A 60 -4.07 12.16 -2.54
CA ALA A 60 -3.82 10.95 -3.33
C ALA A 60 -3.65 9.71 -2.44
N ALA A 61 -2.98 9.83 -1.30
CA ALA A 61 -2.84 8.73 -0.34
C ALA A 61 -4.19 8.31 0.24
N SER A 62 -5.01 9.29 0.66
CA SER A 62 -6.35 9.06 1.16
C SER A 62 -7.27 8.39 0.11
N GLU A 63 -7.23 8.89 -1.12
CA GLU A 63 -7.97 8.31 -2.24
C GLU A 63 -7.54 6.86 -2.53
N MET A 64 -6.24 6.58 -2.49
CA MET A 64 -5.71 5.23 -2.66
C MET A 64 -6.22 4.29 -1.57
N LYS A 65 -6.20 4.70 -0.30
CA LYS A 65 -6.77 3.93 0.81
C LYS A 65 -8.25 3.62 0.59
N LYS A 66 -9.04 4.62 0.21
CA LYS A 66 -10.48 4.45 -0.06
C LYS A 66 -10.76 3.47 -1.19
N ARG A 67 -10.05 3.59 -2.31
CA ARG A 67 -10.20 2.68 -3.45
C ARG A 67 -9.77 1.26 -3.11
N LEU A 68 -8.71 1.09 -2.36
CA LEU A 68 -8.24 -0.22 -1.93
C LEU A 68 -9.24 -0.87 -0.95
N ALA A 69 -9.78 -0.09 0.01
CA ALA A 69 -10.83 -0.56 0.91
C ALA A 69 -12.09 -1.00 0.15
N ALA A 70 -12.55 -0.19 -0.81
CA ALA A 70 -13.70 -0.54 -1.65
C ALA A 70 -13.47 -1.82 -2.46
N SER A 71 -12.25 -2.02 -2.99
CA SER A 71 -11.90 -3.23 -3.74
C SER A 71 -11.83 -4.46 -2.85
N LEU A 72 -11.31 -4.33 -1.62
CA LEU A 72 -11.31 -5.41 -0.62
C LEU A 72 -12.74 -5.75 -0.16
N GLN A 73 -13.58 -4.74 0.05
CA GLN A 73 -14.99 -4.95 0.39
C GLN A 73 -15.72 -5.72 -0.70
N LYS A 74 -15.50 -5.36 -1.96
CA LYS A 74 -16.07 -6.09 -3.09
C LYS A 74 -15.59 -7.54 -3.14
N ALA A 75 -14.29 -7.78 -2.94
CA ALA A 75 -13.73 -9.13 -2.89
C ALA A 75 -14.36 -9.95 -1.74
N TYR A 76 -14.60 -9.33 -0.58
CA TYR A 76 -15.31 -9.95 0.53
C TYR A 76 -16.73 -10.39 0.17
N GLU A 77 -17.46 -9.57 -0.57
CA GLU A 77 -18.83 -9.87 -1.00
C GLU A 77 -18.89 -10.98 -2.05
N GLU A 78 -17.92 -11.03 -2.95
CA GLU A 78 -17.81 -12.04 -4.01
C GLU A 78 -17.37 -13.42 -3.50
N THR A 79 -16.60 -13.45 -2.41
CA THR A 79 -16.05 -14.68 -1.84
C THR A 79 -17.06 -15.38 -0.94
N LYS A 80 -17.21 -16.70 -1.12
CA LYS A 80 -18.06 -17.56 -0.29
C LYS A 80 -17.27 -18.36 0.76
N ASP A 81 -15.96 -18.44 0.63
CA ASP A 81 -15.09 -19.16 1.53
C ASP A 81 -14.95 -18.43 2.89
N PRO A 82 -15.28 -19.07 4.02
CA PRO A 82 -15.18 -18.46 5.35
C PRO A 82 -13.75 -18.05 5.73
N GLU A 83 -12.75 -18.83 5.34
CA GLU A 83 -11.35 -18.53 5.64
C GLU A 83 -10.87 -17.29 4.87
N GLU A 84 -11.23 -17.22 3.60
CA GLU A 84 -10.89 -16.07 2.76
C GLU A 84 -11.59 -14.79 3.24
N ARG A 85 -12.87 -14.88 3.63
CA ARG A 85 -13.59 -13.77 4.25
C ARG A 85 -12.92 -13.28 5.53
N ALA A 86 -12.52 -14.19 6.42
CA ALA A 86 -11.82 -13.85 7.65
C ALA A 86 -10.49 -13.16 7.37
N TYR A 87 -9.76 -13.61 6.35
CA TYR A 87 -8.52 -12.96 5.91
C TYR A 87 -8.77 -11.54 5.38
N ILE A 88 -9.72 -11.36 4.47
CA ILE A 88 -10.05 -10.05 3.88
C ILE A 88 -10.52 -9.08 4.97
N THR A 89 -11.30 -9.54 5.94
CA THR A 89 -11.74 -8.72 7.08
C THR A 89 -10.56 -8.20 7.88
N ARG A 90 -9.55 -9.04 8.14
CA ARG A 90 -8.31 -8.59 8.79
C ARG A 90 -7.59 -7.52 7.96
N GLN A 91 -7.49 -7.70 6.64
CA GLN A 91 -6.87 -6.70 5.76
C GLN A 91 -7.64 -5.36 5.77
N LEU A 92 -8.97 -5.41 5.77
CA LEU A 92 -9.82 -4.21 5.90
C LEU A 92 -9.58 -3.46 7.21
N THR A 93 -9.40 -4.16 8.31
CA THR A 93 -9.07 -3.54 9.59
C THR A 93 -7.67 -2.91 9.57
N SER A 94 -6.70 -3.60 8.98
CA SER A 94 -5.31 -3.14 8.92
C SER A 94 -5.08 -1.99 7.91
N ILE A 95 -6.05 -1.69 7.03
CA ILE A 95 -5.86 -0.65 6.00
C ILE A 95 -5.65 0.74 6.60
N GLN A 96 -6.17 1.00 7.79
CA GLN A 96 -6.00 2.28 8.47
C GLN A 96 -4.55 2.49 8.94
N THR A 97 -3.89 1.43 9.36
CA THR A 97 -2.50 1.42 9.81
C THR A 97 -1.50 1.14 8.68
N ALA A 98 -2.00 0.77 7.49
CA ALA A 98 -1.18 0.49 6.32
C ALA A 98 -0.33 1.70 5.90
N HIS A 99 0.91 1.44 5.52
CA HIS A 99 1.87 2.45 5.07
C HIS A 99 1.54 2.98 3.65
N ILE A 100 0.37 3.60 3.52
CA ILE A 100 -0.07 4.31 2.31
C ILE A 100 -0.11 5.79 2.65
N SER A 101 0.92 6.53 2.28
CA SER A 101 1.13 7.91 2.72
C SER A 101 2.04 8.69 1.75
N THR A 102 2.23 9.95 2.01
CA THR A 102 3.30 10.71 1.37
C THR A 102 4.67 10.31 1.95
N ILE A 103 5.75 10.62 1.22
CA ILE A 103 7.13 10.40 1.70
C ILE A 103 7.35 11.14 3.03
N HIS A 104 6.88 12.38 3.15
CA HIS A 104 7.02 13.19 4.37
C HIS A 104 6.28 12.56 5.55
N SER A 105 5.04 12.14 5.37
CA SER A 105 4.26 11.50 6.42
C SER A 105 4.85 10.16 6.84
N PHE A 106 5.38 9.38 5.90
CA PHE A 106 6.08 8.14 6.21
C PHE A 106 7.35 8.40 7.03
N CYS A 107 8.19 9.34 6.61
CA CYS A 107 9.39 9.72 7.37
C CYS A 107 9.04 10.21 8.78
N LEU A 108 7.96 11.01 8.92
CA LEU A 108 7.50 11.47 10.22
C LEU A 108 7.04 10.31 11.11
N SER A 109 6.32 9.33 10.57
CA SER A 109 5.89 8.15 11.34
C SER A 109 7.08 7.33 11.85
N ILE A 110 8.10 7.13 11.01
CA ILE A 110 9.34 6.46 11.42
C ILE A 110 10.07 7.24 12.51
N LEU A 111 10.16 8.57 12.39
CA LEU A 111 10.76 9.41 13.42
C LEU A 111 10.02 9.33 14.75
N GLN A 112 8.69 9.30 14.73
CA GLN A 112 7.86 9.18 15.93
C GLN A 112 7.98 7.80 16.57
N GLU A 113 8.02 6.74 15.78
CA GLU A 113 8.16 5.37 16.27
C GLU A 113 9.54 5.11 16.91
N TYR A 114 10.59 5.62 16.27
CA TYR A 114 11.99 5.43 16.72
C TYR A 114 12.59 6.66 17.41
N TYR A 115 11.75 7.61 17.82
CA TYR A 115 12.15 8.85 18.47
C TYR A 115 13.13 8.65 19.63
N TYR A 116 12.89 7.69 20.49
CA TYR A 116 13.73 7.40 21.66
C TYR A 116 15.16 7.00 21.27
N MET A 117 15.34 6.30 20.17
CA MET A 117 16.67 5.92 19.66
C MET A 117 17.42 7.14 19.10
N ILE A 118 16.72 7.99 18.38
CA ILE A 118 17.28 9.21 17.76
C ILE A 118 17.67 10.21 18.82
N CYS A 119 16.84 10.44 19.83
CA CYS A 119 17.14 11.35 20.94
C CYS A 119 18.32 10.89 21.76
N LEU A 120 18.48 9.60 22.03
CA LEU A 120 19.64 9.05 22.72
C LEU A 120 20.94 9.27 21.94
N LEU A 121 20.93 9.13 20.63
CA LEU A 121 22.08 9.41 19.77
C LEU A 121 22.46 10.89 19.77
N TYR A 122 21.48 11.78 19.77
CA TYR A 122 21.71 13.23 19.79
C TYR A 122 22.28 13.70 21.12
N THR A 123 21.76 13.24 22.23
CA THR A 123 22.25 13.59 23.58
C THR A 123 23.64 13.01 23.85
N SER A 124 23.95 11.82 23.34
CA SER A 124 25.29 11.23 23.43
C SER A 124 26.34 12.04 22.67
N ARG A 125 25.99 12.61 21.52
CA ARG A 125 26.87 13.48 20.73
C ARG A 125 27.17 14.83 21.42
N ARG A 126 26.17 15.42 22.10
CA ARG A 126 26.37 16.67 22.87
C ARG A 126 27.28 16.52 24.08
N ARG A 127 27.33 15.35 24.69
CA ARG A 127 28.23 15.10 25.84
C ARG A 127 29.70 14.99 25.47
N LYS A 128 30.05 14.88 24.18
CA LYS A 128 31.43 14.84 23.69
C LYS A 128 31.96 16.21 23.23
N LEU A 129 31.14 17.24 23.34
CA LEU A 129 31.51 18.64 23.13
C LEU A 129 31.61 19.38 24.45
#